data_9726a2dedfaa508c2bc9a66c421da8dc
#
_entry.id   9726a2dedfaa508c2bc9a66c421da8dc
#
_cell.length_a   1.000
_cell.length_b   1.000
_cell.length_c   1.000
_cell.angle_alpha   90.00
_cell.angle_beta   90.00
_cell.angle_gamma   90.00
#
_symmetry.space_group_name_H-M   'P 1'
#
loop_
_entity.id
_entity.type
_entity.pdbx_description
1 polymer ?
#
loop_
_entity_poly.entity_id
_entity_poly.type
_entity_poly.pdbx_seq_one_letter_code
_entity_poly.pdbx_strand_id
1 'polypeptide(L)'
;MKLQVSILFLCISILNARAQISIQKISNNWQFRNVNERIWYSATVPGTVHTDLLQNKLIPDPFYRDNETKLQWISSTEWEYQTYFNVSKNTLQNKTINLVFEGLDTYAEVFLNGKNILYANNMFRTWKIDVKNLIRSKGNHLYIKFFSADRIADSLANIATIKYPSENNRNFIRKAQYHFGWDFAPKLTTCGIWRNIKLEIGDNYHTTKNIQPSWDVELKQTPDSIGQSFYFTEKGKPIFIKGANWVPADVFLPRISKEKYRNLLVAAKQAGINLLRVWGGGIYEADDFYNLCDSLHIMVWQDFMFAGAMYPADKASLENIKQEAIDNIKRLNHHPCIVLWCGNNEIDEAWNNWGWQKQFNLSNQDAVRLWKEYQQIFQERKFQTLSRLTQSLNH
;
A
#
# COMPACT_ATOMS: atom_id res chain seq x y z
N MET A 1 -15.76 -14.23 -77.45
CA MET A 1 -16.21 -13.18 -76.49
C MET A 1 -16.11 -13.75 -75.06
N LYS A 2 -15.02 -13.48 -74.32
CA LYS A 2 -14.84 -13.94 -72.96
C LYS A 2 -15.18 -12.78 -72.02
N LEU A 3 -16.22 -12.95 -71.24
CA LEU A 3 -16.66 -12.00 -70.23
C LEU A 3 -15.72 -12.14 -69.02
N GLN A 4 -14.92 -11.11 -68.71
CA GLN A 4 -14.17 -11.03 -67.46
C GLN A 4 -15.07 -10.40 -66.43
N VAL A 5 -15.38 -11.17 -65.36
CA VAL A 5 -16.06 -10.69 -64.11
C VAL A 5 -14.97 -10.26 -63.11
N SER A 6 -14.81 -8.95 -62.92
CA SER A 6 -13.95 -8.39 -61.90
C SER A 6 -14.70 -8.38 -60.55
N ILE A 7 -14.30 -9.24 -59.64
CA ILE A 7 -14.79 -9.23 -58.27
C ILE A 7 -13.99 -8.20 -57.48
N LEU A 8 -14.65 -7.10 -57.11
CA LEU A 8 -14.11 -6.05 -56.24
C LEU A 8 -14.18 -6.53 -54.77
N PHE A 9 -13.07 -6.95 -54.18
CA PHE A 9 -12.97 -7.23 -52.75
C PHE A 9 -12.95 -5.92 -51.98
N LEU A 10 -14.06 -5.57 -51.34
CA LEU A 10 -14.16 -4.46 -50.37
C LEU A 10 -13.59 -4.94 -49.06
N CYS A 11 -12.31 -4.67 -48.78
CA CYS A 11 -11.72 -4.87 -47.44
C CYS A 11 -12.33 -3.85 -46.45
N ILE A 12 -13.36 -4.27 -45.74
CA ILE A 12 -13.84 -3.53 -44.56
C ILE A 12 -12.83 -3.76 -43.47
N SER A 13 -11.88 -2.85 -43.26
CA SER A 13 -11.04 -2.80 -42.06
C SER A 13 -11.93 -2.39 -40.90
N ILE A 14 -12.38 -3.37 -40.13
CA ILE A 14 -12.99 -3.15 -38.82
C ILE A 14 -11.85 -2.61 -37.92
N LEU A 15 -11.78 -1.29 -37.80
CA LEU A 15 -11.01 -0.63 -36.76
C LEU A 15 -11.62 -1.06 -35.43
N ASN A 16 -11.03 -2.07 -34.83
CA ASN A 16 -11.25 -2.38 -33.41
C ASN A 16 -10.74 -1.19 -32.59
N ALA A 17 -11.58 -0.17 -32.41
CA ALA A 17 -11.34 0.88 -31.44
C ALA A 17 -11.35 0.21 -30.05
N ARG A 18 -10.17 -0.20 -29.56
CA ARG A 18 -9.99 -0.59 -28.17
C ARG A 18 -10.33 0.64 -27.37
N ALA A 19 -11.41 0.57 -26.59
CA ALA A 19 -11.79 1.63 -25.67
C ALA A 19 -10.64 1.78 -24.66
N GLN A 20 -9.87 2.84 -24.80
CA GLN A 20 -8.74 3.16 -23.94
C GLN A 20 -9.28 3.85 -22.70
N ILE A 21 -8.91 3.36 -21.49
CA ILE A 21 -9.23 4.05 -20.26
C ILE A 21 -8.52 5.41 -20.24
N SER A 22 -9.31 6.46 -20.09
CA SER A 22 -8.81 7.80 -19.84
C SER A 22 -8.64 8.02 -18.34
N ILE A 23 -7.53 8.64 -17.96
CA ILE A 23 -7.20 8.94 -16.55
C ILE A 23 -7.17 10.45 -16.36
N GLN A 24 -7.96 10.93 -15.40
CA GLN A 24 -7.90 12.32 -14.93
C GLN A 24 -7.44 12.33 -13.47
N LYS A 25 -6.23 12.86 -13.21
CA LYS A 25 -5.74 13.04 -11.82
C LYS A 25 -6.50 14.17 -11.14
N ILE A 26 -6.74 14.02 -9.84
CA ILE A 26 -7.35 15.03 -8.96
C ILE A 26 -6.30 15.44 -7.92
N SER A 27 -5.36 16.30 -8.33
CA SER A 27 -4.20 16.72 -7.51
C SER A 27 -4.15 18.21 -7.19
N ASN A 28 -5.01 19.02 -7.81
CA ASN A 28 -4.93 20.47 -7.73
C ASN A 28 -5.96 21.07 -6.76
N ASN A 29 -5.65 22.25 -6.23
CA ASN A 29 -6.55 23.11 -5.43
C ASN A 29 -7.06 22.42 -4.15
N TRP A 30 -6.26 21.52 -3.58
CA TRP A 30 -6.58 20.92 -2.30
C TRP A 30 -6.38 21.91 -1.16
N GLN A 31 -7.25 21.80 -0.18
CA GLN A 31 -7.20 22.51 1.08
C GLN A 31 -7.37 21.53 2.23
N PHE A 32 -6.78 21.84 3.38
CA PHE A 32 -6.94 21.05 4.60
C PHE A 32 -7.19 21.96 5.81
N ARG A 33 -7.74 21.39 6.86
CA ARG A 33 -7.86 22.05 8.16
C ARG A 33 -7.99 21.03 9.29
N ASN A 34 -7.73 21.50 10.50
CA ASN A 34 -8.17 20.83 11.73
C ASN A 34 -9.71 20.93 11.83
N VAL A 35 -10.36 19.82 12.20
CA VAL A 35 -11.84 19.76 12.30
C VAL A 35 -12.44 20.82 13.25
N ASN A 36 -11.66 21.25 14.25
CA ASN A 36 -12.06 22.27 15.23
C ASN A 36 -11.80 23.73 14.78
N GLU A 37 -11.17 23.90 13.61
CA GLU A 37 -10.83 25.22 13.06
C GLU A 37 -11.74 25.60 11.90
N ARG A 38 -11.82 26.91 11.62
CA ARG A 38 -12.62 27.43 10.50
C ARG A 38 -11.78 27.74 9.26
N ILE A 39 -10.48 27.90 9.43
CA ILE A 39 -9.57 28.35 8.37
C ILE A 39 -9.11 27.12 7.55
N TRP A 40 -9.26 27.21 6.25
CA TRP A 40 -8.71 26.26 5.31
C TRP A 40 -7.35 26.74 4.81
N TYR A 41 -6.35 25.87 4.87
CA TYR A 41 -4.99 26.09 4.36
C TYR A 41 -4.78 25.30 3.08
N SER A 42 -3.81 25.70 2.26
CA SER A 42 -3.45 24.97 1.06
C SER A 42 -2.86 23.60 1.41
N ALA A 43 -3.23 22.56 0.66
CA ALA A 43 -2.71 21.22 0.80
C ALA A 43 -2.09 20.71 -0.50
N THR A 44 -1.12 19.81 -0.37
CA THR A 44 -0.50 19.10 -1.48
C THR A 44 -1.01 17.66 -1.52
N VAL A 45 -1.44 17.19 -2.70
CA VAL A 45 -1.89 15.80 -2.88
C VAL A 45 -1.16 15.17 -4.08
N PRO A 46 -0.43 14.06 -3.86
CA PRO A 46 -0.21 13.34 -2.59
C PRO A 46 0.50 14.15 -1.51
N GLY A 47 0.09 13.96 -0.25
CA GLY A 47 0.63 14.66 0.92
C GLY A 47 0.24 14.01 2.24
N THR A 48 0.74 14.58 3.33
CA THR A 48 0.34 14.26 4.70
C THR A 48 0.05 15.55 5.45
N VAL A 49 -0.76 15.47 6.52
CA VAL A 49 -1.03 16.63 7.37
C VAL A 49 0.27 17.28 7.86
N HIS A 50 1.27 16.51 8.25
CA HIS A 50 2.56 17.05 8.70
C HIS A 50 3.25 17.87 7.62
N THR A 51 3.27 17.38 6.37
CA THR A 51 3.89 18.11 5.25
C THR A 51 3.12 19.38 4.91
N ASP A 52 1.80 19.35 4.99
CA ASP A 52 0.95 20.49 4.73
C ASP A 52 1.07 21.56 5.84
N LEU A 53 1.13 21.14 7.12
CA LEU A 53 1.42 22.04 8.25
C LEU A 53 2.79 22.70 8.12
N LEU A 54 3.82 21.94 7.74
CA LEU A 54 5.17 22.47 7.48
C LEU A 54 5.17 23.50 6.36
N GLN A 55 4.54 23.19 5.23
CA GLN A 55 4.47 24.07 4.07
C GLN A 55 3.79 25.40 4.39
N ASN A 56 2.76 25.35 5.22
CA ASN A 56 2.03 26.54 5.70
C ASN A 56 2.68 27.20 6.92
N LYS A 57 3.86 26.73 7.38
CA LYS A 57 4.61 27.28 8.54
C LYS A 57 3.79 27.27 9.85
N LEU A 58 2.91 26.28 10.00
CA LEU A 58 2.06 26.11 11.18
C LEU A 58 2.73 25.29 12.27
N ILE A 59 3.77 24.55 11.94
CA ILE A 59 4.60 23.77 12.87
C ILE A 59 6.09 23.99 12.60
N PRO A 60 6.95 23.80 13.61
CA PRO A 60 8.39 23.73 13.42
C PRO A 60 8.79 22.40 12.75
N ASP A 61 10.06 22.31 12.33
CA ASP A 61 10.63 21.06 11.79
C ASP A 61 10.52 19.93 12.82
N PRO A 62 9.77 18.84 12.53
CA PRO A 62 9.59 17.71 13.45
C PRO A 62 10.90 17.01 13.84
N PHE A 63 11.92 17.06 12.99
CA PHE A 63 13.21 16.41 13.19
C PHE A 63 14.21 17.27 14.00
N TYR A 64 13.84 18.50 14.34
CA TYR A 64 14.72 19.37 15.10
C TYR A 64 14.52 19.20 16.61
N ARG A 65 15.55 18.72 17.30
CA ARG A 65 15.59 18.51 18.78
C ARG A 65 14.42 17.65 19.27
N ASP A 66 13.61 18.22 20.18
CA ASP A 66 12.45 17.60 20.84
C ASP A 66 11.10 17.92 20.22
N ASN A 67 11.10 18.46 18.99
CA ASN A 67 9.85 18.84 18.30
C ASN A 67 8.95 17.66 18.05
N GLU A 68 9.49 16.46 17.81
CA GLU A 68 8.71 15.22 17.70
C GLU A 68 7.72 15.09 18.86
N THR A 69 8.22 15.24 20.09
CA THR A 69 7.37 15.12 21.32
C THR A 69 6.30 16.22 21.36
N LYS A 70 6.64 17.43 20.97
CA LYS A 70 5.73 18.60 20.97
C LYS A 70 4.64 18.49 19.92
N LEU A 71 4.85 17.70 18.87
CA LEU A 71 3.95 17.58 17.72
C LEU A 71 3.02 16.37 17.79
N GLN A 72 3.00 15.60 18.88
CA GLN A 72 2.11 14.43 19.03
C GLN A 72 0.61 14.79 18.98
N TRP A 73 0.23 16.04 19.22
CA TRP A 73 -1.14 16.51 19.10
C TRP A 73 -1.71 16.32 17.69
N ILE A 74 -0.85 16.30 16.65
CA ILE A 74 -1.27 16.16 15.24
C ILE A 74 -1.95 14.82 15.01
N SER A 75 -1.38 13.75 15.55
CA SER A 75 -1.92 12.39 15.42
C SER A 75 -3.21 12.18 16.23
N SER A 76 -3.40 12.96 17.30
CA SER A 76 -4.61 12.93 18.15
C SER A 76 -5.75 13.76 17.58
N THR A 77 -5.52 14.51 16.50
CA THR A 77 -6.49 15.42 15.90
C THR A 77 -7.15 14.77 14.68
N GLU A 78 -8.41 15.14 14.41
CA GLU A 78 -9.09 14.80 13.17
C GLU A 78 -8.88 15.92 12.14
N TRP A 79 -8.74 15.55 10.89
CA TRP A 79 -8.39 16.47 9.82
C TRP A 79 -9.35 16.37 8.66
N GLU A 80 -9.59 17.47 7.99
CA GLU A 80 -10.45 17.57 6.83
C GLU A 80 -9.65 18.03 5.62
N TYR A 81 -9.95 17.43 4.47
CA TYR A 81 -9.42 17.80 3.16
C TYR A 81 -10.55 18.05 2.19
N GLN A 82 -10.40 19.03 1.31
CA GLN A 82 -11.37 19.27 0.24
C GLN A 82 -10.71 19.77 -1.05
N THR A 83 -11.36 19.48 -2.16
CA THR A 83 -11.08 20.10 -3.46
C THR A 83 -12.34 20.21 -4.30
N TYR A 84 -12.29 21.11 -5.28
CA TYR A 84 -13.31 21.24 -6.33
C TYR A 84 -12.69 20.92 -7.68
N PHE A 85 -13.36 20.12 -8.47
CA PHE A 85 -12.88 19.75 -9.80
C PHE A 85 -14.02 19.66 -10.83
N ASN A 86 -13.65 19.71 -12.11
CA ASN A 86 -14.54 19.59 -13.24
C ASN A 86 -14.19 18.37 -14.08
N VAL A 87 -15.17 17.85 -14.80
CA VAL A 87 -14.97 16.83 -15.83
C VAL A 87 -15.58 17.30 -17.15
N SER A 88 -15.04 16.81 -18.27
CA SER A 88 -15.59 17.17 -19.58
C SER A 88 -16.98 16.56 -19.79
N LYS A 89 -17.80 17.19 -20.65
CA LYS A 89 -19.08 16.60 -21.05
C LYS A 89 -18.91 15.24 -21.70
N ASN A 90 -17.81 15.04 -22.47
CA ASN A 90 -17.49 13.76 -23.09
C ASN A 90 -17.17 12.69 -22.03
N THR A 91 -16.53 13.04 -20.93
CA THR A 91 -16.32 12.14 -19.80
C THR A 91 -17.65 11.58 -19.28
N LEU A 92 -18.67 12.44 -19.19
CA LEU A 92 -20.00 12.03 -18.72
C LEU A 92 -20.76 11.11 -19.67
N GLN A 93 -20.33 10.94 -20.91
CA GLN A 93 -20.94 10.02 -21.86
C GLN A 93 -20.45 8.57 -21.68
N ASN A 94 -19.34 8.35 -20.97
CA ASN A 94 -18.84 7.01 -20.73
C ASN A 94 -19.76 6.22 -19.80
N LYS A 95 -19.83 4.90 -19.98
CA LYS A 95 -20.68 4.01 -19.17
C LYS A 95 -20.17 3.90 -17.73
N THR A 96 -18.86 3.86 -17.55
CA THR A 96 -18.24 3.77 -16.22
C THR A 96 -17.33 4.97 -15.95
N ILE A 97 -17.41 5.49 -14.74
CA ILE A 97 -16.52 6.52 -14.19
C ILE A 97 -16.21 6.12 -12.75
N ASN A 98 -14.99 5.65 -12.53
CA ASN A 98 -14.56 5.26 -11.20
C ASN A 98 -13.67 6.32 -10.58
N LEU A 99 -13.99 6.71 -9.34
CA LEU A 99 -13.10 7.48 -8.49
C LEU A 99 -12.19 6.49 -7.74
N VAL A 100 -10.89 6.65 -7.91
CA VAL A 100 -9.87 5.73 -7.39
C VAL A 100 -8.97 6.48 -6.42
N PHE A 101 -8.88 5.96 -5.20
CA PHE A 101 -7.94 6.38 -4.17
C PHE A 101 -6.87 5.31 -4.03
N GLU A 102 -5.64 5.61 -4.42
CA GLU A 102 -4.54 4.64 -4.36
C GLU A 102 -3.97 4.46 -2.95
N GLY A 103 -4.30 5.38 -2.03
CA GLY A 103 -3.91 5.29 -0.62
C GLY A 103 -4.46 6.44 0.22
N LEU A 104 -5.27 6.11 1.22
CA LEU A 104 -5.76 7.01 2.26
C LEU A 104 -5.18 6.56 3.61
N ASP A 105 -4.52 7.44 4.34
CA ASP A 105 -3.85 7.14 5.61
C ASP A 105 -4.61 7.76 6.78
N THR A 106 -5.41 7.00 7.49
CA THR A 106 -5.78 5.57 7.43
C THR A 106 -7.29 5.43 7.45
N TYR A 107 -7.94 5.97 8.49
CA TYR A 107 -9.39 5.98 8.65
C TYR A 107 -9.96 7.25 8.04
N ALA A 108 -10.80 7.10 7.04
CA ALA A 108 -11.36 8.26 6.34
C ALA A 108 -12.80 8.03 5.89
N GLU A 109 -13.62 9.07 6.04
CA GLU A 109 -14.90 9.20 5.36
C GLU A 109 -14.75 10.08 4.14
N VAL A 110 -15.27 9.62 3.00
CA VAL A 110 -15.18 10.34 1.73
C VAL A 110 -16.55 10.71 1.22
N PHE A 111 -16.70 11.98 0.85
CA PHE A 111 -17.95 12.52 0.32
C PHE A 111 -17.73 13.13 -1.07
N LEU A 112 -18.56 12.75 -2.02
CA LEU A 112 -18.62 13.39 -3.33
C LEU A 112 -19.97 14.08 -3.48
N ASN A 113 -19.93 15.40 -3.72
CA ASN A 113 -21.14 16.23 -3.88
C ASN A 113 -22.12 16.09 -2.71
N GLY A 114 -21.60 15.97 -1.48
CA GLY A 114 -22.37 15.83 -0.24
C GLY A 114 -22.85 14.41 0.07
N LYS A 115 -22.63 13.42 -0.82
CA LYS A 115 -22.98 12.03 -0.57
C LYS A 115 -21.76 11.26 -0.06
N ASN A 116 -21.89 10.55 1.08
CA ASN A 116 -20.87 9.61 1.55
C ASN A 116 -20.74 8.46 0.55
N ILE A 117 -19.53 8.20 0.07
CA ILE A 117 -19.22 7.19 -0.96
C ILE A 117 -18.24 6.13 -0.48
N LEU A 118 -17.51 6.38 0.62
CA LEU A 118 -16.50 5.45 1.11
C LEU A 118 -16.22 5.68 2.59
N TYR A 119 -16.01 4.59 3.32
CA TYR A 119 -15.34 4.55 4.61
C TYR A 119 -14.06 3.71 4.46
N ALA A 120 -12.89 4.37 4.49
CA ALA A 120 -11.58 3.72 4.41
C ALA A 120 -11.06 3.40 5.81
N ASN A 121 -10.37 2.25 5.96
CA ASN A 121 -9.81 1.78 7.24
C ASN A 121 -8.47 1.03 7.07
N ASN A 122 -7.78 1.28 5.95
CA ASN A 122 -6.51 0.62 5.63
C ASN A 122 -5.72 1.48 4.66
N MET A 123 -4.50 1.91 5.05
CA MET A 123 -3.69 2.80 4.22
C MET A 123 -3.08 2.12 2.99
N PHE A 124 -3.01 0.79 2.98
CA PHE A 124 -2.35 0.01 1.92
C PHE A 124 -3.28 -0.41 0.80
N ARG A 125 -4.59 -0.13 0.93
CA ARG A 125 -5.60 -0.51 -0.05
C ARG A 125 -5.79 0.53 -1.14
N THR A 126 -6.20 0.06 -2.31
CA THR A 126 -6.72 0.88 -3.40
C THR A 126 -8.24 0.82 -3.39
N TRP A 127 -8.88 1.97 -3.17
CA TRP A 127 -10.33 2.08 -3.12
C TRP A 127 -10.86 2.57 -4.46
N LYS A 128 -11.74 1.78 -5.08
CA LYS A 128 -12.33 2.10 -6.38
C LYS A 128 -13.84 2.13 -6.28
N ILE A 129 -14.45 3.28 -6.56
CA ILE A 129 -15.87 3.55 -6.38
C ILE A 129 -16.46 4.03 -7.69
N ASP A 130 -17.54 3.40 -8.17
CA ASP A 130 -18.31 3.91 -9.31
C ASP A 130 -19.04 5.18 -8.90
N VAL A 131 -18.71 6.30 -9.55
CA VAL A 131 -19.29 7.62 -9.29
C VAL A 131 -20.05 8.16 -10.49
N LYS A 132 -20.32 7.34 -11.50
CA LYS A 132 -21.02 7.75 -12.74
C LYS A 132 -22.29 8.53 -12.49
N ASN A 133 -23.10 8.11 -11.53
CA ASN A 133 -24.39 8.72 -11.20
C ASN A 133 -24.29 9.91 -10.24
N LEU A 134 -23.08 10.22 -9.74
CA LEU A 134 -22.86 11.30 -8.76
C LEU A 134 -22.07 12.46 -9.35
N ILE A 135 -21.25 12.19 -10.37
CA ILE A 135 -20.34 13.17 -10.94
C ILE A 135 -21.05 14.13 -11.88
N ARG A 136 -20.65 15.40 -11.84
CA ARG A 136 -21.20 16.50 -12.63
C ARG A 136 -20.13 17.08 -13.55
N SER A 137 -20.52 17.79 -14.61
CA SER A 137 -19.56 18.45 -15.50
C SER A 137 -18.76 19.55 -14.81
N LYS A 138 -19.37 20.26 -13.85
CA LYS A 138 -18.74 21.38 -13.14
C LYS A 138 -19.03 21.30 -11.64
N GLY A 139 -18.09 21.82 -10.85
CA GLY A 139 -18.25 22.04 -9.43
C GLY A 139 -18.40 20.76 -8.60
N ASN A 140 -17.74 19.68 -8.99
CA ASN A 140 -17.69 18.51 -8.12
C ASN A 140 -16.91 18.86 -6.86
N HIS A 141 -17.52 18.65 -5.71
CA HIS A 141 -16.88 18.82 -4.41
C HIS A 141 -16.49 17.45 -3.86
N LEU A 142 -15.19 17.22 -3.71
CA LEU A 142 -14.64 16.04 -3.04
C LEU A 142 -14.14 16.47 -1.67
N TYR A 143 -14.72 15.87 -0.64
CA TYR A 143 -14.40 16.15 0.77
C TYR A 143 -14.04 14.84 1.46
N ILE A 144 -12.98 14.88 2.28
CA ILE A 144 -12.46 13.73 3.01
C ILE A 144 -12.21 14.14 4.45
N LYS A 145 -12.81 13.40 5.39
CA LYS A 145 -12.53 13.54 6.82
C LYS A 145 -11.66 12.39 7.29
N PHE A 146 -10.49 12.69 7.85
CA PHE A 146 -9.60 11.71 8.47
C PHE A 146 -9.80 11.71 9.98
N PHE A 147 -9.91 10.51 10.54
CA PHE A 147 -9.97 10.27 11.98
C PHE A 147 -8.57 9.97 12.54
N SER A 148 -8.39 10.25 13.83
CA SER A 148 -7.15 9.92 14.52
C SER A 148 -6.89 8.41 14.56
N ALA A 149 -5.82 7.97 13.93
CA ALA A 149 -5.40 6.58 13.92
C ALA A 149 -5.03 6.10 15.34
N ASP A 150 -4.36 6.93 16.13
CA ASP A 150 -3.99 6.64 17.52
C ASP A 150 -5.24 6.38 18.38
N ARG A 151 -6.23 7.29 18.32
CA ARG A 151 -7.48 7.13 19.10
C ARG A 151 -8.28 5.89 18.69
N ILE A 152 -8.32 5.58 17.41
CA ILE A 152 -9.01 4.37 16.93
C ILE A 152 -8.26 3.11 17.39
N ALA A 153 -6.93 3.08 17.30
CA ALA A 153 -6.12 1.97 17.79
C ALA A 153 -6.36 1.71 19.28
N ASP A 154 -6.35 2.78 20.09
CA ASP A 154 -6.63 2.70 21.54
C ASP A 154 -8.06 2.25 21.83
N SER A 155 -9.05 2.76 21.07
CA SER A 155 -10.44 2.34 21.23
C SER A 155 -10.63 0.84 20.92
N LEU A 156 -10.00 0.35 19.84
CA LEU A 156 -10.06 -1.07 19.46
C LEU A 156 -9.36 -1.94 20.51
N ALA A 157 -8.21 -1.51 21.02
CA ALA A 157 -7.50 -2.20 22.10
C ALA A 157 -8.32 -2.29 23.38
N ASN A 158 -9.03 -1.21 23.75
CA ASN A 158 -9.86 -1.15 24.96
C ASN A 158 -11.08 -2.08 24.93
N ILE A 159 -11.62 -2.37 23.75
CA ILE A 159 -12.75 -3.31 23.59
C ILE A 159 -12.29 -4.74 23.34
N ALA A 160 -11.00 -4.96 23.09
CA ALA A 160 -10.45 -6.29 22.89
C ALA A 160 -10.57 -7.14 24.19
N THR A 161 -10.98 -8.39 24.03
CA THR A 161 -11.18 -9.31 25.16
C THR A 161 -9.89 -9.91 25.70
N ILE A 162 -8.78 -9.75 24.98
CA ILE A 162 -7.44 -10.18 25.37
C ILE A 162 -6.43 -9.09 25.06
N LYS A 163 -5.31 -9.12 25.77
CA LYS A 163 -4.20 -8.22 25.49
C LYS A 163 -3.33 -8.78 24.37
N TYR A 164 -3.20 -8.03 23.27
CA TYR A 164 -2.31 -8.39 22.18
C TYR A 164 -0.90 -7.85 22.43
N PRO A 165 0.15 -8.69 22.34
CA PRO A 165 1.52 -8.22 22.29
C PRO A 165 1.75 -7.20 21.19
N SER A 166 1.95 -5.95 21.58
CA SER A 166 2.19 -4.82 20.69
C SER A 166 2.63 -3.60 21.49
N GLU A 167 3.30 -2.66 20.85
CA GLU A 167 3.51 -1.31 21.36
C GLU A 167 2.51 -0.35 20.72
N ASN A 168 2.04 0.66 21.48
CA ASN A 168 1.17 1.73 20.98
C ASN A 168 -0.13 1.26 20.28
N ASN A 169 -0.62 0.05 20.57
CA ASN A 169 -1.83 -0.53 19.98
C ASN A 169 -1.86 -0.55 18.44
N ARG A 170 -0.70 -0.36 17.79
CA ARG A 170 -0.57 -0.23 16.32
C ARG A 170 -1.06 -1.45 15.53
N ASN A 171 -1.11 -2.60 16.17
CA ASN A 171 -1.54 -3.88 15.60
C ASN A 171 -3.04 -3.97 15.33
N PHE A 172 -3.85 -3.09 15.93
CA PHE A 172 -5.30 -3.05 15.71
C PHE A 172 -5.71 -2.34 14.43
N ILE A 173 -4.77 -1.64 13.77
CA ILE A 173 -5.04 -0.89 12.55
C ILE A 173 -4.07 -1.23 11.43
N ARG A 174 -4.55 -1.11 10.18
CA ARG A 174 -3.73 -1.38 8.99
C ARG A 174 -3.06 -0.09 8.52
N LYS A 175 -1.94 0.24 9.17
CA LYS A 175 -1.10 1.41 8.93
C LYS A 175 0.37 1.00 9.02
N ALA A 176 1.26 1.76 8.36
CA ALA A 176 2.70 1.57 8.47
C ALA A 176 3.15 1.61 9.93
N GLN A 177 3.71 0.51 10.40
CA GLN A 177 3.98 0.30 11.82
C GLN A 177 5.05 1.27 12.35
N TYR A 178 6.04 1.61 11.51
CA TYR A 178 7.12 2.53 11.88
C TYR A 178 6.64 3.97 12.15
N HIS A 179 5.46 4.39 11.68
CA HIS A 179 4.89 5.69 12.00
C HIS A 179 4.56 5.87 13.51
N PHE A 180 4.44 4.77 14.24
CA PHE A 180 4.26 4.78 15.70
C PHE A 180 5.58 4.85 16.49
N GLY A 181 6.68 5.11 15.81
CA GLY A 181 8.05 5.05 16.33
C GLY A 181 8.69 3.69 16.08
N TRP A 182 9.95 3.70 15.75
CA TRP A 182 10.79 2.50 15.59
C TRP A 182 12.23 2.84 15.97
N ASP A 183 13.11 1.84 16.04
CA ASP A 183 14.53 2.05 16.37
C ASP A 183 15.27 2.96 15.38
N PHE A 184 14.77 3.10 14.15
CA PHE A 184 15.32 3.98 13.11
C PHE A 184 14.43 5.19 12.78
N ALA A 185 13.23 5.30 13.34
CA ALA A 185 12.25 6.31 12.96
C ALA A 185 11.60 7.00 14.17
N PRO A 186 11.39 8.33 14.11
CA PRO A 186 10.63 9.03 15.13
C PRO A 186 9.16 8.60 15.14
N LYS A 187 8.49 8.80 16.27
CA LYS A 187 7.05 8.63 16.37
C LYS A 187 6.33 9.82 15.76
N LEU A 188 5.99 9.71 14.49
CA LEU A 188 5.21 10.71 13.75
C LEU A 188 4.07 9.99 13.02
N THR A 189 2.98 9.71 13.75
CA THR A 189 1.81 9.04 13.20
C THR A 189 1.11 9.96 12.22
N THR A 190 1.36 9.75 10.93
CA THR A 190 0.84 10.57 9.83
C THR A 190 -0.64 10.33 9.59
N CYS A 191 -1.32 11.26 8.92
CA CYS A 191 -2.57 11.02 8.19
C CYS A 191 -2.62 11.87 6.93
N GLY A 192 -3.46 11.50 5.96
CA GLY A 192 -3.65 12.26 4.75
C GLY A 192 -3.82 11.41 3.48
N ILE A 193 -3.74 12.08 2.35
CA ILE A 193 -3.88 11.47 1.02
C ILE A 193 -2.48 11.16 0.50
N TRP A 194 -1.89 10.03 0.91
CA TRP A 194 -0.49 9.77 0.69
C TRP A 194 -0.13 9.21 -0.70
N ARG A 195 -1.15 8.81 -1.49
CA ARG A 195 -1.03 8.39 -2.89
C ARG A 195 -2.05 9.10 -3.77
N ASN A 196 -2.01 8.87 -5.09
CA ASN A 196 -2.84 9.61 -6.02
C ASN A 196 -4.34 9.36 -5.84
N ILE A 197 -5.11 10.39 -6.19
CA ILE A 197 -6.55 10.30 -6.48
C ILE A 197 -6.74 10.55 -7.97
N LYS A 198 -7.56 9.73 -8.62
CA LYS A 198 -7.84 9.84 -10.06
C LYS A 198 -9.24 9.38 -10.42
N LEU A 199 -9.75 9.88 -11.53
CA LEU A 199 -10.87 9.25 -12.23
C LEU A 199 -10.32 8.29 -13.29
N GLU A 200 -10.84 7.07 -13.31
CA GLU A 200 -10.69 6.10 -14.38
C GLU A 200 -11.99 6.07 -15.19
N ILE A 201 -11.90 6.42 -16.48
CA ILE A 201 -13.04 6.69 -17.34
C ILE A 201 -13.01 5.71 -18.51
N GLY A 202 -14.09 4.95 -18.73
CA GLY A 202 -14.22 3.99 -19.81
C GLY A 202 -14.45 2.55 -19.35
N ASP A 203 -14.90 1.68 -20.27
CA ASP A 203 -15.52 0.40 -19.95
C ASP A 203 -14.56 -0.80 -19.92
N ASN A 204 -13.35 -0.69 -20.47
CA ASN A 204 -12.43 -1.83 -20.62
C ASN A 204 -11.17 -1.68 -19.80
N TYR A 205 -11.13 -2.40 -18.69
CA TYR A 205 -9.92 -2.57 -17.88
C TYR A 205 -9.14 -3.80 -18.39
N HIS A 206 -8.58 -3.69 -19.57
CA HIS A 206 -7.44 -4.54 -19.93
C HIS A 206 -6.19 -3.68 -19.80
N THR A 207 -5.64 -3.60 -18.60
CA THR A 207 -4.23 -3.25 -18.49
C THR A 207 -3.47 -4.40 -19.17
N THR A 208 -3.13 -4.23 -20.43
CA THR A 208 -1.92 -4.89 -20.94
C THR A 208 -0.77 -4.22 -20.19
N LYS A 209 -0.57 -4.58 -18.94
CA LYS A 209 0.72 -4.37 -18.30
C LYS A 209 1.68 -5.16 -19.19
N ASN A 210 2.70 -4.52 -19.75
CA ASN A 210 3.81 -5.22 -20.34
C ASN A 210 4.35 -6.13 -19.25
N ILE A 211 3.99 -7.41 -19.33
CA ILE A 211 4.54 -8.42 -18.42
C ILE A 211 6.02 -8.46 -18.81
N GLN A 212 6.87 -7.92 -17.95
CA GLN A 212 8.31 -8.08 -18.10
C GLN A 212 8.61 -9.58 -18.08
N PRO A 213 9.55 -10.07 -18.91
CA PRO A 213 9.95 -11.46 -18.83
C PRO A 213 10.34 -11.78 -17.39
N SER A 214 9.80 -12.85 -16.84
CA SER A 214 10.21 -13.31 -15.51
C SER A 214 11.72 -13.54 -15.50
N TRP A 215 12.39 -13.11 -14.43
CA TRP A 215 13.75 -13.57 -14.22
C TRP A 215 13.67 -15.07 -13.89
N ASP A 216 14.59 -15.84 -14.41
CA ASP A 216 14.68 -17.28 -14.11
C ASP A 216 15.35 -17.46 -12.72
N VAL A 217 14.67 -16.95 -11.71
CA VAL A 217 15.10 -16.99 -10.30
C VAL A 217 14.15 -17.88 -9.51
N GLU A 218 14.69 -18.88 -8.83
CA GLU A 218 13.93 -19.80 -8.00
C GLU A 218 14.50 -19.90 -6.59
N LEU A 219 13.62 -19.97 -5.58
CA LEU A 219 13.95 -20.34 -4.22
C LEU A 219 14.00 -21.87 -4.10
N LYS A 220 15.16 -22.42 -3.70
CA LYS A 220 15.35 -23.85 -3.46
C LYS A 220 15.21 -24.15 -1.96
N GLN A 221 14.24 -24.99 -1.64
CA GLN A 221 13.93 -25.45 -0.29
C GLN A 221 13.82 -26.97 -0.31
N THR A 222 14.97 -27.65 -0.18
CA THR A 222 15.05 -29.12 -0.21
C THR A 222 15.33 -29.63 1.20
N PRO A 223 14.46 -30.50 1.76
CA PRO A 223 14.71 -31.14 3.06
C PRO A 223 15.96 -32.02 3.01
N ASP A 224 16.71 -32.04 4.11
CA ASP A 224 17.82 -32.94 4.34
C ASP A 224 17.75 -33.56 5.74
N SER A 225 18.83 -34.23 6.21
CA SER A 225 18.85 -34.90 7.50
C SER A 225 18.89 -33.97 8.72
N ILE A 226 19.19 -32.70 8.55
CA ILE A 226 19.32 -31.68 9.61
C ILE A 226 18.35 -30.53 9.49
N GLY A 227 17.68 -30.37 8.35
CA GLY A 227 16.74 -29.27 8.14
C GLY A 227 16.28 -29.14 6.71
N GLN A 228 16.27 -27.92 6.23
CA GLN A 228 15.86 -27.58 4.87
C GLN A 228 16.78 -26.51 4.31
N SER A 229 17.23 -26.69 3.05
CA SER A 229 17.99 -25.66 2.36
C SER A 229 17.15 -24.40 2.12
N PHE A 230 17.80 -23.25 2.04
CA PHE A 230 17.16 -21.99 1.70
C PHE A 230 18.16 -21.14 0.89
N TYR A 231 18.09 -21.24 -0.43
CA TYR A 231 18.96 -20.46 -1.33
C TYR A 231 18.28 -20.20 -2.67
N PHE A 232 18.72 -19.14 -3.33
CA PHE A 232 18.21 -18.81 -4.66
C PHE A 232 19.09 -19.35 -5.76
N THR A 233 18.48 -19.71 -6.89
CA THR A 233 19.17 -19.99 -8.15
C THR A 233 18.71 -19.02 -9.22
N GLU A 234 19.61 -18.65 -10.13
CA GLU A 234 19.29 -17.96 -11.37
C GLU A 234 19.75 -18.79 -12.55
N LYS A 235 18.85 -19.09 -13.49
CA LYS A 235 19.11 -20.01 -14.62
C LYS A 235 19.71 -21.34 -14.15
N GLY A 236 19.17 -21.87 -13.04
CA GLY A 236 19.58 -23.13 -12.43
C GLY A 236 20.90 -23.07 -11.66
N LYS A 237 21.61 -21.94 -11.58
CA LYS A 237 22.87 -21.78 -10.85
C LYS A 237 22.65 -21.11 -9.50
N PRO A 238 23.22 -21.62 -8.39
CA PRO A 238 23.13 -20.96 -7.09
C PRO A 238 23.65 -19.52 -7.11
N ILE A 239 22.94 -18.62 -6.45
CA ILE A 239 23.33 -17.22 -6.28
C ILE A 239 23.75 -17.01 -4.83
N PHE A 240 24.90 -16.36 -4.62
CA PHE A 240 25.26 -15.84 -3.30
C PHE A 240 24.54 -14.49 -3.08
N ILE A 241 23.65 -14.45 -2.08
CA ILE A 241 22.89 -13.25 -1.74
C ILE A 241 23.74 -12.29 -0.91
N LYS A 242 23.92 -11.08 -1.42
CA LYS A 242 24.45 -9.92 -0.70
C LYS A 242 23.27 -8.94 -0.55
N GLY A 243 22.61 -8.99 0.61
CA GLY A 243 21.36 -8.27 0.81
C GLY A 243 21.40 -7.28 1.95
N ALA A 244 20.35 -6.46 1.99
CA ALA A 244 20.06 -5.56 3.12
C ALA A 244 18.56 -5.45 3.31
N ASN A 245 18.13 -5.08 4.55
CA ASN A 245 16.77 -4.65 4.79
C ASN A 245 16.56 -3.26 4.19
N TRP A 246 15.42 -3.09 3.51
CA TRP A 246 14.95 -1.82 3.03
C TRP A 246 13.82 -1.33 3.94
N VAL A 247 14.03 -0.19 4.58
CA VAL A 247 13.02 0.54 5.33
C VAL A 247 12.60 1.78 4.54
N PRO A 248 11.41 2.37 4.80
CA PRO A 248 10.98 3.57 4.08
C PRO A 248 12.02 4.70 4.16
N ALA A 249 12.32 5.31 3.01
CA ALA A 249 13.38 6.30 2.90
C ALA A 249 13.05 7.66 3.54
N ASP A 250 11.83 7.85 4.02
CA ASP A 250 11.35 9.04 4.74
C ASP A 250 10.12 8.68 5.58
N VAL A 251 9.92 9.36 6.71
CA VAL A 251 8.68 9.27 7.49
C VAL A 251 7.51 9.88 6.71
N PHE A 252 7.73 10.96 6.00
CA PHE A 252 6.72 11.58 5.16
C PHE A 252 6.80 11.03 3.73
N LEU A 253 6.10 9.94 3.50
CA LEU A 253 6.15 9.15 2.27
C LEU A 253 6.06 9.96 0.95
N PRO A 254 5.19 11.00 0.84
CA PRO A 254 5.10 11.79 -0.39
C PRO A 254 6.37 12.60 -0.73
N ARG A 255 7.34 12.73 0.19
CA ARG A 255 8.63 13.34 -0.07
C ARG A 255 9.64 12.41 -0.75
N ILE A 256 9.31 11.11 -0.86
CA ILE A 256 10.18 10.13 -1.51
C ILE A 256 10.02 10.27 -3.03
N SER A 257 10.92 11.01 -3.66
CA SER A 257 10.93 11.19 -5.11
C SER A 257 11.54 9.99 -5.82
N LYS A 258 11.23 9.85 -7.12
CA LYS A 258 11.88 8.87 -7.99
C LYS A 258 13.40 9.00 -8.00
N GLU A 259 13.92 10.22 -7.91
CA GLU A 259 15.36 10.47 -7.85
C GLU A 259 15.95 9.97 -6.53
N LYS A 260 15.27 10.17 -5.39
CA LYS A 260 15.69 9.62 -4.10
C LYS A 260 15.80 8.09 -4.16
N TYR A 261 14.78 7.41 -4.72
CA TYR A 261 14.86 5.96 -4.97
C TYR A 261 16.04 5.60 -5.85
N ARG A 262 16.22 6.29 -6.98
CA ARG A 262 17.34 6.03 -7.90
C ARG A 262 18.69 6.14 -7.20
N ASN A 263 18.93 7.22 -6.45
CA ASN A 263 20.19 7.44 -5.77
C ASN A 263 20.50 6.34 -4.76
N LEU A 264 19.53 5.93 -3.96
CA LEU A 264 19.68 4.86 -2.98
C LEU A 264 19.91 3.48 -3.64
N LEU A 265 19.13 3.17 -4.67
CA LEU A 265 19.23 1.86 -5.34
C LEU A 265 20.50 1.73 -6.19
N VAL A 266 20.95 2.83 -6.82
CA VAL A 266 22.24 2.84 -7.53
C VAL A 266 23.40 2.67 -6.55
N ALA A 267 23.36 3.35 -5.40
CA ALA A 267 24.38 3.17 -4.36
C ALA A 267 24.40 1.73 -3.81
N ALA A 268 23.23 1.13 -3.57
CA ALA A 268 23.10 -0.27 -3.18
C ALA A 268 23.72 -1.20 -4.22
N LYS A 269 23.41 -1.00 -5.50
CA LYS A 269 23.98 -1.79 -6.61
C LYS A 269 25.50 -1.66 -6.70
N GLN A 270 26.02 -0.43 -6.56
CA GLN A 270 27.48 -0.16 -6.57
C GLN A 270 28.20 -0.80 -5.37
N ALA A 271 27.53 -0.92 -4.22
CA ALA A 271 28.01 -1.65 -3.05
C ALA A 271 27.95 -3.18 -3.23
N GLY A 272 27.49 -3.69 -4.38
CA GLY A 272 27.38 -5.11 -4.69
C GLY A 272 26.14 -5.80 -4.11
N ILE A 273 25.16 -5.04 -3.63
CA ILE A 273 23.88 -5.58 -3.17
C ILE A 273 23.09 -6.12 -4.37
N ASN A 274 22.60 -7.34 -4.27
CA ASN A 274 21.80 -8.02 -5.30
C ASN A 274 20.39 -8.39 -4.84
N LEU A 275 20.07 -8.23 -3.53
CA LEU A 275 18.73 -8.42 -2.99
C LEU A 275 18.43 -7.38 -1.90
N LEU A 276 17.23 -6.81 -1.96
CA LEU A 276 16.69 -5.95 -0.90
C LEU A 276 15.43 -6.58 -0.31
N ARG A 277 15.33 -6.63 1.01
CA ARG A 277 14.11 -7.03 1.69
C ARG A 277 13.31 -5.79 2.06
N VAL A 278 12.15 -5.60 1.42
CA VAL A 278 11.17 -4.59 1.81
C VAL A 278 10.51 -5.04 3.09
N TRP A 279 10.92 -4.46 4.19
CA TRP A 279 10.61 -4.86 5.56
C TRP A 279 9.13 -4.61 5.92
N GLY A 280 8.52 -5.56 6.65
CA GLY A 280 7.07 -5.59 6.94
C GLY A 280 6.53 -4.54 7.90
N GLY A 281 7.39 -3.76 8.57
CA GLY A 281 6.96 -2.61 9.39
C GLY A 281 6.83 -1.30 8.62
N GLY A 282 7.19 -1.30 7.32
CA GLY A 282 7.16 -0.15 6.42
C GLY A 282 5.91 -0.06 5.57
N ILE A 283 6.12 0.02 4.26
CA ILE A 283 5.06 0.14 3.25
C ILE A 283 5.36 -0.77 2.04
N TYR A 284 4.33 -1.08 1.25
CA TYR A 284 4.54 -1.50 -0.14
C TYR A 284 4.98 -0.27 -0.92
N GLU A 285 6.23 -0.26 -1.41
CA GLU A 285 6.86 0.90 -2.02
C GLU A 285 6.13 1.40 -3.27
N ALA A 286 6.50 2.58 -3.76
CA ALA A 286 5.96 3.13 -5.00
C ALA A 286 6.44 2.31 -6.22
N ASP A 287 5.68 2.33 -7.32
CA ASP A 287 6.02 1.60 -8.55
C ASP A 287 7.41 1.99 -9.11
N ASP A 288 7.86 3.22 -8.87
CA ASP A 288 9.21 3.68 -9.23
C ASP A 288 10.33 2.89 -8.54
N PHE A 289 10.12 2.43 -7.29
CA PHE A 289 11.09 1.57 -6.60
C PHE A 289 11.25 0.24 -7.32
N TYR A 290 10.14 -0.45 -7.62
CA TYR A 290 10.18 -1.76 -8.27
C TYR A 290 10.67 -1.65 -9.72
N ASN A 291 10.24 -0.64 -10.47
CA ASN A 291 10.74 -0.36 -11.83
C ASN A 291 12.27 -0.13 -11.84
N LEU A 292 12.81 0.52 -10.81
CA LEU A 292 14.26 0.70 -10.67
C LEU A 292 14.95 -0.60 -10.28
N CYS A 293 14.39 -1.40 -9.38
CA CYS A 293 14.91 -2.72 -9.04
C CYS A 293 14.93 -3.64 -10.27
N ASP A 294 13.87 -3.65 -11.08
CA ASP A 294 13.82 -4.37 -12.36
C ASP A 294 14.97 -3.95 -13.29
N SER A 295 15.15 -2.63 -13.47
CA SER A 295 16.16 -2.09 -14.39
C SER A 295 17.60 -2.27 -13.91
N LEU A 296 17.84 -2.27 -12.58
CA LEU A 296 19.14 -2.45 -11.94
C LEU A 296 19.47 -3.92 -11.66
N HIS A 297 18.54 -4.82 -11.94
CA HIS A 297 18.65 -6.24 -11.59
C HIS A 297 18.99 -6.43 -10.10
N ILE A 298 18.14 -5.86 -9.24
CA ILE A 298 18.16 -6.04 -7.78
C ILE A 298 16.92 -6.84 -7.41
N MET A 299 17.13 -8.04 -6.87
CA MET A 299 16.04 -8.88 -6.37
C MET A 299 15.34 -8.24 -5.19
N VAL A 300 14.04 -8.51 -5.03
CA VAL A 300 13.23 -8.02 -3.92
C VAL A 300 12.58 -9.20 -3.18
N TRP A 301 12.86 -9.26 -1.90
CA TRP A 301 12.07 -10.01 -0.92
C TRP A 301 11.02 -9.06 -0.36
N GLN A 302 9.75 -9.29 -0.64
CA GLN A 302 8.64 -8.43 -0.25
C GLN A 302 7.91 -9.02 0.96
N ASP A 303 7.99 -8.34 2.11
CA ASP A 303 7.12 -8.66 3.25
C ASP A 303 5.71 -8.09 3.03
N PHE A 304 4.69 -8.79 3.51
CA PHE A 304 3.41 -8.15 3.83
C PHE A 304 3.57 -7.28 5.07
N MET A 305 2.77 -6.19 5.17
CA MET A 305 2.97 -5.15 6.17
C MET A 305 2.50 -5.56 7.57
N PHE A 306 3.29 -6.44 8.20
CA PHE A 306 3.15 -6.92 9.57
C PHE A 306 4.52 -7.01 10.23
N ALA A 307 4.69 -6.45 11.43
CA ALA A 307 5.97 -6.47 12.15
C ALA A 307 5.78 -6.41 13.67
N GLY A 308 6.52 -7.26 14.37
CA GLY A 308 6.78 -7.17 15.82
C GLY A 308 5.53 -7.01 16.69
N ALA A 309 4.41 -7.66 16.35
CA ALA A 309 3.17 -7.61 17.13
C ALA A 309 2.26 -8.81 16.80
N MET A 310 1.38 -9.21 17.72
CA MET A 310 0.27 -10.11 17.42
C MET A 310 -0.92 -9.30 16.87
N TYR A 311 -1.60 -9.81 15.87
CA TYR A 311 -2.67 -9.10 15.16
C TYR A 311 -4.02 -9.80 15.37
N PRO A 312 -5.13 -9.03 15.48
CA PRO A 312 -6.47 -9.61 15.56
C PRO A 312 -6.85 -10.39 14.30
N ALA A 313 -7.50 -11.55 14.48
CA ALA A 313 -7.96 -12.42 13.40
C ALA A 313 -9.49 -12.57 13.37
N ASP A 314 -10.24 -11.57 13.83
CA ASP A 314 -11.68 -11.54 13.64
C ASP A 314 -12.04 -11.45 12.14
N LYS A 315 -13.31 -11.76 11.81
CA LYS A 315 -13.76 -11.85 10.42
C LYS A 315 -13.52 -10.55 9.62
N ALA A 316 -13.70 -9.38 10.22
CA ALA A 316 -13.53 -8.09 9.55
C ALA A 316 -12.06 -7.82 9.30
N SER A 317 -11.19 -8.08 10.29
CA SER A 317 -9.74 -7.97 10.19
C SER A 317 -9.18 -8.89 9.12
N LEU A 318 -9.58 -10.18 9.11
CA LEU A 318 -9.15 -11.15 8.10
C LEU A 318 -9.56 -10.75 6.68
N GLU A 319 -10.78 -10.23 6.48
CA GLU A 319 -11.22 -9.78 5.16
C GLU A 319 -10.46 -8.52 4.72
N ASN A 320 -10.22 -7.57 5.62
CA ASN A 320 -9.44 -6.36 5.31
C ASN A 320 -7.99 -6.70 4.93
N ILE A 321 -7.34 -7.60 5.67
CA ILE A 321 -6.00 -8.13 5.38
C ILE A 321 -5.96 -8.83 4.02
N LYS A 322 -6.96 -9.68 3.74
CA LYS A 322 -7.08 -10.39 2.47
C LYS A 322 -7.20 -9.42 1.28
N GLN A 323 -8.03 -8.40 1.40
CA GLN A 323 -8.20 -7.41 0.33
C GLN A 323 -6.94 -6.56 0.14
N GLU A 324 -6.24 -6.21 1.21
CA GLU A 324 -4.92 -5.55 1.14
C GLU A 324 -3.91 -6.39 0.35
N ALA A 325 -3.82 -7.68 0.66
CA ALA A 325 -2.92 -8.59 -0.03
C ALA A 325 -3.27 -8.70 -1.53
N ILE A 326 -4.57 -8.85 -1.86
CA ILE A 326 -5.06 -8.90 -3.25
C ILE A 326 -4.70 -7.62 -4.01
N ASP A 327 -4.93 -6.45 -3.43
CA ASP A 327 -4.68 -5.15 -4.07
C ASP A 327 -3.18 -5.01 -4.38
N ASN A 328 -2.31 -5.34 -3.43
CA ASN A 328 -0.86 -5.18 -3.60
C ASN A 328 -0.23 -6.26 -4.49
N ILE A 329 -0.67 -7.52 -4.39
CA ILE A 329 -0.22 -8.57 -5.33
C ILE A 329 -0.62 -8.18 -6.76
N LYS A 330 -1.87 -7.79 -7.01
CA LYS A 330 -2.31 -7.34 -8.34
C LYS A 330 -1.50 -6.15 -8.87
N ARG A 331 -1.08 -5.25 -7.98
CA ARG A 331 -0.26 -4.10 -8.34
C ARG A 331 1.17 -4.51 -8.70
N LEU A 332 1.75 -5.47 -7.98
CA LEU A 332 3.19 -5.72 -7.96
C LEU A 332 3.64 -7.01 -8.67
N ASN A 333 2.76 -7.98 -8.90
CA ASN A 333 3.12 -9.30 -9.44
C ASN A 333 3.74 -9.30 -10.84
N HIS A 334 3.67 -8.16 -11.55
CA HIS A 334 4.28 -8.03 -12.88
C HIS A 334 5.76 -7.58 -12.81
N HIS A 335 6.29 -7.30 -11.61
CA HIS A 335 7.70 -6.95 -11.41
C HIS A 335 8.55 -8.21 -11.24
N PRO A 336 9.43 -8.55 -12.20
CA PRO A 336 10.29 -9.74 -12.11
C PRO A 336 11.29 -9.67 -10.97
N CYS A 337 11.59 -8.48 -10.45
CA CYS A 337 12.47 -8.33 -9.29
C CYS A 337 11.92 -8.97 -8.02
N ILE A 338 10.58 -9.11 -7.87
CA ILE A 338 9.99 -9.70 -6.67
C ILE A 338 10.12 -11.23 -6.75
N VAL A 339 11.14 -11.75 -6.08
CA VAL A 339 11.47 -13.18 -6.09
C VAL A 339 10.92 -13.95 -4.89
N LEU A 340 10.43 -13.24 -3.86
CA LEU A 340 9.87 -13.86 -2.66
C LEU A 340 8.84 -12.93 -2.00
N TRP A 341 7.71 -13.50 -1.59
CA TRP A 341 6.74 -12.88 -0.68
C TRP A 341 6.83 -13.53 0.70
N CYS A 342 6.91 -12.71 1.75
CA CYS A 342 7.00 -13.17 3.14
C CYS A 342 5.79 -12.66 3.96
N GLY A 343 5.25 -13.52 4.80
CA GLY A 343 4.02 -13.26 5.56
C GLY A 343 4.15 -12.11 6.56
N ASN A 344 5.26 -12.04 7.29
CA ASN A 344 5.45 -11.03 8.33
C ASN A 344 6.94 -10.90 8.73
N ASN A 345 7.22 -9.89 9.57
CA ASN A 345 8.52 -9.71 10.20
C ASN A 345 8.47 -10.15 11.67
N GLU A 346 9.31 -11.16 12.01
CA GLU A 346 9.72 -11.57 13.38
C GLU A 346 8.61 -12.00 14.35
N ILE A 347 7.37 -12.20 13.92
CA ILE A 347 6.28 -12.51 14.86
C ILE A 347 6.43 -13.91 15.44
N ASP A 348 6.78 -14.89 14.62
CA ASP A 348 7.03 -16.28 15.06
C ASP A 348 8.26 -16.35 15.97
N GLU A 349 9.34 -15.69 15.59
CA GLU A 349 10.58 -15.59 16.35
C GLU A 349 10.33 -14.95 17.73
N ALA A 350 9.62 -13.82 17.75
CA ALA A 350 9.30 -13.15 18.99
C ALA A 350 8.40 -13.98 19.92
N TRP A 351 7.44 -14.68 19.32
CA TRP A 351 6.55 -15.56 20.07
C TRP A 351 7.29 -16.71 20.74
N ASN A 352 8.18 -17.37 20.02
CA ASN A 352 8.86 -18.58 20.50
C ASN A 352 10.11 -18.27 21.34
N ASN A 353 10.86 -17.19 21.03
CA ASN A 353 12.21 -16.98 21.55
C ASN A 353 12.39 -15.69 22.37
N TRP A 354 11.52 -14.67 22.24
CA TRP A 354 11.70 -13.40 22.98
C TRP A 354 10.92 -13.33 24.30
N GLY A 355 10.17 -14.38 24.63
CA GLY A 355 9.44 -14.46 25.90
C GLY A 355 8.24 -13.53 26.00
N TRP A 356 7.57 -13.22 24.90
CA TRP A 356 6.40 -12.35 24.86
C TRP A 356 5.28 -12.78 25.80
N GLN A 357 5.06 -14.09 25.99
CA GLN A 357 4.04 -14.61 26.91
C GLN A 357 4.25 -14.08 28.33
N LYS A 358 5.52 -14.05 28.80
CA LYS A 358 5.89 -13.53 30.13
C LYS A 358 5.89 -12.00 30.14
N GLN A 359 6.47 -11.37 29.13
CA GLN A 359 6.58 -9.90 29.02
C GLN A 359 5.21 -9.23 29.04
N PHE A 360 4.22 -9.79 28.34
CA PHE A 360 2.87 -9.26 28.27
C PHE A 360 1.91 -9.87 29.29
N ASN A 361 2.43 -10.72 30.20
CA ASN A 361 1.68 -11.39 31.27
C ASN A 361 0.43 -12.12 30.75
N LEU A 362 0.61 -12.94 29.70
CA LEU A 362 -0.47 -13.68 29.06
C LEU A 362 -0.85 -14.90 29.89
N SER A 363 -2.15 -15.17 30.03
CA SER A 363 -2.63 -16.46 30.51
C SER A 363 -2.34 -17.57 29.47
N ASN A 364 -2.28 -18.83 29.90
CA ASN A 364 -2.13 -19.96 28.98
C ASN A 364 -3.25 -19.99 27.92
N GLN A 365 -4.47 -19.65 28.31
CA GLN A 365 -5.63 -19.61 27.42
C GLN A 365 -5.46 -18.51 26.35
N ASP A 366 -5.02 -17.32 26.74
CA ASP A 366 -4.77 -16.20 25.82
C ASP A 366 -3.62 -16.53 24.86
N ALA A 367 -2.55 -17.14 25.36
CA ALA A 367 -1.43 -17.56 24.54
C ALA A 367 -1.85 -18.56 23.44
N VAL A 368 -2.63 -19.58 23.80
CA VAL A 368 -3.18 -20.54 22.82
C VAL A 368 -4.07 -19.84 21.78
N ARG A 369 -4.92 -18.90 22.23
CA ARG A 369 -5.80 -18.16 21.33
C ARG A 369 -5.01 -17.27 20.36
N LEU A 370 -4.07 -16.48 20.86
CA LEU A 370 -3.23 -15.60 20.06
C LEU A 370 -2.42 -16.38 19.02
N TRP A 371 -1.86 -17.54 19.42
CA TRP A 371 -1.14 -18.39 18.46
C TRP A 371 -2.05 -18.94 17.36
N LYS A 372 -3.28 -19.33 17.70
CA LYS A 372 -4.27 -19.72 16.72
C LYS A 372 -4.62 -18.58 15.75
N GLU A 373 -4.78 -17.36 16.25
CA GLU A 373 -5.03 -16.17 15.42
C GLU A 373 -3.84 -15.88 14.48
N TYR A 374 -2.59 -16.03 14.96
CA TYR A 374 -1.40 -15.98 14.13
C TYR A 374 -1.44 -17.01 12.99
N GLN A 375 -1.77 -18.27 13.32
CA GLN A 375 -1.89 -19.33 12.32
C GLN A 375 -2.96 -19.05 11.28
N GLN A 376 -4.10 -18.49 11.69
CA GLN A 376 -5.19 -18.10 10.78
C GLN A 376 -4.76 -17.02 9.79
N ILE A 377 -3.96 -16.05 10.23
CA ILE A 377 -3.48 -14.98 9.36
C ILE A 377 -2.37 -15.49 8.42
N PHE A 378 -1.36 -16.22 8.92
CA PHE A 378 -0.13 -16.43 8.19
C PHE A 378 0.10 -17.87 7.70
N GLN A 379 -0.49 -18.89 8.34
CA GLN A 379 -0.20 -20.29 8.04
C GLN A 379 -1.35 -21.06 7.36
N GLU A 380 -2.62 -20.63 7.55
CA GLU A 380 -3.72 -21.27 6.87
C GLU A 380 -3.70 -20.99 5.36
N ARG A 381 -4.18 -21.98 4.56
CA ARG A 381 -4.11 -21.99 3.07
C ARG A 381 -4.56 -20.71 2.36
N LYS A 382 -5.21 -19.77 3.04
CA LYS A 382 -5.69 -18.51 2.44
C LYS A 382 -4.53 -17.60 1.99
N PHE A 383 -3.46 -17.47 2.78
CA PHE A 383 -2.26 -16.74 2.38
C PHE A 383 -1.37 -17.54 1.40
N GLN A 384 -1.29 -18.87 1.57
CA GLN A 384 -0.61 -19.74 0.61
C GLN A 384 -1.32 -19.78 -0.75
N THR A 385 -2.65 -19.62 -0.80
CA THR A 385 -3.42 -19.50 -2.05
C THR A 385 -3.14 -18.15 -2.72
N LEU A 386 -2.88 -17.09 -1.97
CA LEU A 386 -2.49 -15.77 -2.52
C LEU A 386 -1.08 -15.82 -3.15
N SER A 387 -0.13 -16.54 -2.55
CA SER A 387 1.18 -16.77 -3.19
C SER A 387 1.09 -17.69 -4.43
N ARG A 388 0.11 -18.61 -4.50
CA ARG A 388 -0.19 -19.39 -5.70
C ARG A 388 -0.93 -18.58 -6.78
N LEU A 389 -1.70 -17.55 -6.42
CA LEU A 389 -2.26 -16.59 -7.38
C LEU A 389 -1.15 -15.83 -8.13
N THR A 390 0.01 -15.62 -7.51
CA THR A 390 1.18 -15.07 -8.21
C THR A 390 1.73 -16.02 -9.27
N GLN A 391 1.63 -17.33 -9.06
CA GLN A 391 2.05 -18.35 -10.05
C GLN A 391 1.00 -18.59 -11.15
N SER A 392 -0.30 -18.56 -10.82
CA SER A 392 -1.38 -18.82 -11.80
C SER A 392 -1.76 -17.60 -12.66
N LEU A 393 -1.32 -16.40 -12.30
CA LEU A 393 -1.49 -15.19 -13.12
C LEU A 393 -0.34 -14.99 -14.12
N ASN A 394 0.70 -15.84 -14.05
CA ASN A 394 1.83 -15.88 -14.97
C ASN A 394 1.68 -16.95 -16.07
N HIS A 395 0.57 -17.65 -16.12
CA HIS A 395 0.13 -18.55 -17.18
C HIS A 395 -1.21 -18.02 -17.78
#